data_8903a65861b02fd6caad20be39433cf6
#
_entry.id   8903a65861b02fd6caad20be39433cf6
#
_cell.length_a   1.000
_cell.length_b   1.000
_cell.length_c   1.000
_cell.angle_alpha   90.00
_cell.angle_beta   90.00
_cell.angle_gamma   90.00
#
_symmetry.space_group_name_H-M   'P 1'
#
loop_
_entity.id
_entity.type
_entity.pdbx_description
1 polymer ?
#
loop_
_entity_poly.entity_id
_entity_poly.type
_entity_poly.pdbx_seq_one_letter_code
_entity_poly.pdbx_strand_id
1 'polypeptide(L)'
;GKRFASHKFLLSHEIEKCAAYRRHAPKTDPDFHPVFLYRGDTFDDGTLRLQAFPSTDIGISSLASTDGLKIFHAGDLNLWQWKDAAPPEAVKMARGQFLACLRDIKATGVTSIDAAMYPVDPRQGNGYEDGARIFVDTFKVKHFFPMHFWDDPAKATDFAAYRNETFGEYHALTEPSDKAIIK
;
A
#
# COMPACT_ATOMS: atom_id res chain seq x y z
N GLY A 1 22.11 -2.26 3.68
CA GLY A 1 22.37 -2.36 2.28
C GLY A 1 23.00 -3.67 1.83
N LYS A 2 23.95 -4.25 2.59
CA LYS A 2 24.68 -5.46 2.15
C LYS A 2 23.90 -6.79 2.16
N ARG A 3 22.62 -6.78 2.55
CA ARG A 3 21.82 -8.01 2.64
C ARG A 3 21.27 -8.48 1.28
N PHE A 4 21.27 -7.58 0.30
CA PHE A 4 20.73 -7.82 -1.03
C PHE A 4 21.61 -7.11 -2.06
N ALA A 5 22.61 -7.77 -2.62
CA ALA A 5 23.44 -7.24 -3.70
C ALA A 5 22.61 -7.02 -4.97
N SER A 6 22.86 -5.96 -5.71
CA SER A 6 22.26 -5.65 -7.02
C SER A 6 20.79 -5.23 -7.01
N HIS A 7 20.36 -4.43 -6.03
CA HIS A 7 18.95 -4.03 -5.96
C HIS A 7 18.74 -2.63 -6.48
N LYS A 8 17.72 -2.49 -7.31
CA LYS A 8 17.15 -1.19 -7.63
C LYS A 8 16.23 -0.76 -6.48
N PHE A 9 16.39 0.46 -6.03
CA PHE A 9 15.53 1.05 -5.02
C PHE A 9 14.54 1.97 -5.73
N LEU A 10 13.28 1.54 -5.80
CA LEU A 10 12.20 2.36 -6.34
C LEU A 10 11.51 3.05 -5.17
N LEU A 11 11.61 4.36 -5.11
CA LEU A 11 11.17 5.16 -3.98
C LEU A 11 10.17 6.22 -4.45
N SER A 12 9.23 6.61 -3.59
CA SER A 12 8.48 7.83 -3.83
C SER A 12 9.42 9.04 -3.84
N HIS A 13 9.18 9.99 -4.75
CA HIS A 13 9.96 11.23 -4.84
C HIS A 13 9.94 12.04 -3.54
N GLU A 14 8.90 11.91 -2.72
CA GLU A 14 8.80 12.59 -1.43
C GLU A 14 9.86 12.11 -0.44
N ILE A 15 10.30 10.86 -0.57
CA ILE A 15 11.38 10.29 0.26
C ILE A 15 12.68 11.10 0.09
N GLU A 16 12.98 11.60 -1.10
CA GLU A 16 14.17 12.42 -1.35
C GLU A 16 14.24 13.65 -0.44
N LYS A 17 13.09 14.23 -0.11
CA LYS A 17 12.95 15.40 0.76
C LYS A 17 12.89 15.04 2.25
N CYS A 18 12.67 13.77 2.58
CA CYS A 18 12.56 13.31 3.96
C CYS A 18 13.89 13.46 4.72
N ALA A 19 13.85 14.04 5.93
CA ALA A 19 15.02 14.25 6.76
C ALA A 19 15.72 12.92 7.12
N ALA A 20 14.99 11.87 7.37
CA ALA A 20 15.53 10.54 7.66
C ALA A 20 16.29 9.98 6.45
N TYR A 21 15.75 10.08 5.23
CA TYR A 21 16.44 9.69 4.01
C TYR A 21 17.73 10.50 3.82
N ARG A 22 17.67 11.83 3.93
CA ARG A 22 18.83 12.69 3.75
C ARG A 22 19.97 12.38 4.74
N ARG A 23 19.64 11.93 5.94
CA ARG A 23 20.60 11.59 7.01
C ARG A 23 21.13 10.17 6.87
N HIS A 24 20.34 9.21 6.46
CA HIS A 24 20.66 7.78 6.56
C HIS A 24 20.80 7.07 5.21
N ALA A 25 20.47 7.71 4.08
CA ALA A 25 20.66 7.10 2.77
C ALA A 25 22.16 6.78 2.54
N PRO A 26 22.49 5.59 2.06
CA PRO A 26 23.87 5.16 1.85
C PRO A 26 24.45 5.79 0.56
N LYS A 27 24.55 7.12 0.51
CA LYS A 27 24.96 7.90 -0.67
C LYS A 27 26.36 7.61 -1.17
N THR A 28 27.20 7.02 -0.31
CA THR A 28 28.56 6.61 -0.63
C THR A 28 28.66 5.18 -1.11
N ASP A 29 27.56 4.43 -1.09
CA ASP A 29 27.49 3.07 -1.63
C ASP A 29 27.35 3.16 -3.15
N PRO A 30 28.33 2.66 -3.94
CA PRO A 30 28.28 2.71 -5.39
C PRO A 30 27.13 1.91 -6.00
N ASP A 31 26.55 0.97 -5.24
CA ASP A 31 25.42 0.15 -5.68
C ASP A 31 24.05 0.75 -5.31
N PHE A 32 24.05 1.88 -4.59
CA PHE A 32 22.82 2.56 -4.22
C PHE A 32 22.40 3.60 -5.25
N HIS A 33 21.62 3.18 -6.23
CA HIS A 33 21.06 4.05 -7.28
C HIS A 33 19.53 4.08 -7.18
N PRO A 34 18.95 4.92 -6.31
CA PRO A 34 17.50 5.02 -6.18
C PRO A 34 16.88 5.68 -7.42
N VAL A 35 15.75 5.13 -7.85
CA VAL A 35 14.86 5.73 -8.84
C VAL A 35 13.68 6.34 -8.08
N PHE A 36 13.49 7.64 -8.22
CA PHE A 36 12.37 8.34 -7.58
C PHE A 36 11.18 8.39 -8.52
N LEU A 37 10.04 7.93 -8.06
CA LEU A 37 8.81 7.86 -8.82
C LEU A 37 7.80 8.87 -8.30
N TYR A 38 7.14 9.55 -9.24
CA TYR A 38 5.99 10.39 -9.01
C TYR A 38 4.70 9.61 -9.28
N ARG A 39 3.58 10.08 -8.75
CA ARG A 39 2.28 9.54 -9.14
C ARG A 39 2.10 9.62 -10.66
N GLY A 40 1.67 8.53 -11.27
CA GLY A 40 1.52 8.40 -12.71
C GLY A 40 2.74 7.84 -13.43
N ASP A 41 3.91 7.79 -12.79
CA ASP A 41 5.11 7.21 -13.39
C ASP A 41 4.99 5.70 -13.54
N THR A 42 5.70 5.18 -14.51
CA THR A 42 5.89 3.75 -14.71
C THR A 42 7.39 3.48 -14.81
N PHE A 43 7.88 2.55 -14.01
CA PHE A 43 9.18 1.93 -14.16
C PHE A 43 9.00 0.57 -14.84
N ASP A 44 9.86 0.25 -15.80
CA ASP A 44 9.86 -1.05 -16.49
C ASP A 44 11.29 -1.42 -16.87
N ASP A 45 11.76 -2.60 -16.47
CA ASP A 45 13.07 -3.13 -16.84
C ASP A 45 13.01 -4.45 -17.61
N GLY A 46 11.82 -4.83 -18.07
CA GLY A 46 11.56 -6.09 -18.77
C GLY A 46 11.27 -7.27 -17.86
N THR A 47 11.62 -7.19 -16.56
CA THR A 47 11.32 -8.23 -15.56
C THR A 47 10.25 -7.74 -14.58
N LEU A 48 10.37 -6.49 -14.14
CA LEU A 48 9.45 -5.83 -13.23
C LEU A 48 8.89 -4.59 -13.92
N ARG A 49 7.57 -4.51 -14.00
CA ARG A 49 6.86 -3.28 -14.32
C ARG A 49 6.19 -2.77 -13.05
N LEU A 50 6.49 -1.53 -12.64
CA LEU A 50 5.88 -0.88 -11.50
C LEU A 50 5.17 0.39 -11.94
N GLN A 51 3.87 0.48 -11.64
CA GLN A 51 3.06 1.67 -11.86
C GLN A 51 2.85 2.37 -10.52
N ALA A 52 3.14 3.67 -10.47
CA ALA A 52 2.97 4.51 -9.31
C ALA A 52 1.64 5.25 -9.36
N PHE A 53 0.85 5.16 -8.28
CA PHE A 53 -0.45 5.79 -8.15
C PHE A 53 -0.45 6.82 -7.02
N PRO A 54 -1.46 7.72 -6.96
CA PRO A 54 -1.59 8.62 -5.84
C PRO A 54 -1.79 7.89 -4.50
N SER A 55 -1.45 8.57 -3.42
CA SER A 55 -1.74 8.22 -2.04
C SER A 55 -2.63 9.27 -1.40
N THR A 56 -3.22 8.97 -0.25
CA THR A 56 -4.04 9.89 0.56
C THR A 56 -3.26 10.48 1.73
N ASP A 57 -2.02 10.04 1.91
CA ASP A 57 -1.04 10.62 2.82
C ASP A 57 0.31 10.64 2.09
N ILE A 58 1.43 10.39 2.76
CA ILE A 58 2.77 10.51 2.20
C ILE A 58 3.04 9.42 1.14
N GLY A 59 3.70 9.81 0.06
CA GLY A 59 4.26 8.88 -0.91
C GLY A 59 3.31 8.51 -2.05
N ILE A 60 3.49 7.29 -2.52
CA ILE A 60 2.73 6.68 -3.62
C ILE A 60 2.18 5.33 -3.18
N SER A 61 1.06 4.92 -3.76
CA SER A 61 0.71 3.51 -3.86
C SER A 61 1.25 2.95 -5.17
N SER A 62 1.45 1.65 -5.26
CA SER A 62 2.09 1.05 -6.44
C SER A 62 1.55 -0.32 -6.78
N LEU A 63 1.55 -0.64 -8.09
CA LEU A 63 1.27 -1.97 -8.61
C LEU A 63 2.51 -2.49 -9.33
N ALA A 64 3.11 -3.52 -8.77
CA ALA A 64 4.19 -4.27 -9.38
C ALA A 64 3.62 -5.44 -10.18
N SER A 65 4.06 -5.58 -11.43
CA SER A 65 3.74 -6.72 -12.29
C SER A 65 5.04 -7.44 -12.63
N THR A 66 5.13 -8.71 -12.23
CA THR A 66 6.28 -9.58 -12.47
C THR A 66 5.81 -11.03 -12.47
N ASP A 67 6.41 -11.88 -13.31
CA ASP A 67 6.10 -13.31 -13.40
C ASP A 67 4.59 -13.63 -13.53
N GLY A 68 3.84 -12.76 -14.21
CA GLY A 68 2.39 -12.90 -14.38
C GLY A 68 1.55 -12.52 -13.16
N LEU A 69 2.18 -12.11 -12.04
CA LEU A 69 1.52 -11.67 -10.82
C LEU A 69 1.39 -10.15 -10.77
N LYS A 70 0.31 -9.67 -10.16
CA LYS A 70 0.04 -8.27 -9.83
C LYS A 70 0.08 -8.10 -8.32
N ILE A 71 1.08 -7.39 -7.83
CA ILE A 71 1.32 -7.14 -6.41
C ILE A 71 1.09 -5.66 -6.12
N PHE A 72 0.10 -5.34 -5.30
CA PHE A 72 -0.23 -3.98 -4.92
C PHE A 72 0.31 -3.66 -3.53
N HIS A 73 1.04 -2.56 -3.41
CA HIS A 73 1.45 -1.99 -2.13
C HIS A 73 0.79 -0.63 -1.97
N ALA A 74 -0.09 -0.51 -1.00
CA ALA A 74 -0.85 0.72 -0.80
C ALA A 74 0.00 1.90 -0.34
N GLY A 75 1.18 1.67 0.26
CA GLY A 75 1.87 2.73 0.96
C GLY A 75 0.94 3.30 2.04
N ASP A 76 0.76 4.61 2.05
CA ASP A 76 -0.17 5.29 2.95
C ASP A 76 -1.54 5.58 2.28
N LEU A 77 -1.86 4.91 1.18
CA LEU A 77 -3.20 4.99 0.59
C LEU A 77 -4.21 4.29 1.47
N ASN A 78 -5.03 5.06 2.16
CA ASN A 78 -6.13 4.56 2.99
C ASN A 78 -7.20 5.64 3.15
N LEU A 79 -8.35 5.27 3.72
CA LEU A 79 -9.38 6.20 4.14
C LEU A 79 -9.05 6.73 5.56
N TRP A 80 -8.19 7.74 5.64
CA TRP A 80 -7.77 8.38 6.89
C TRP A 80 -8.85 9.35 7.40
N GLN A 81 -9.94 8.81 7.91
CA GLN A 81 -11.11 9.61 8.28
C GLN A 81 -11.16 10.06 9.74
N TRP A 82 -10.48 9.37 10.66
CA TRP A 82 -10.39 9.72 12.09
C TRP A 82 -11.73 10.16 12.69
N LYS A 83 -12.80 9.37 12.46
CA LYS A 83 -14.20 9.74 12.76
C LYS A 83 -14.44 10.19 14.19
N ASP A 84 -13.68 9.67 15.16
CA ASP A 84 -13.86 9.99 16.57
C ASP A 84 -13.24 11.35 16.95
N ALA A 85 -12.37 11.92 16.11
CA ALA A 85 -11.61 13.13 16.40
C ALA A 85 -11.79 14.24 15.34
N ALA A 86 -12.10 13.88 14.10
CA ALA A 86 -12.19 14.83 12.99
C ALA A 86 -13.61 15.41 12.84
N PRO A 87 -13.75 16.68 12.45
CA PRO A 87 -15.05 17.27 12.14
C PRO A 87 -15.65 16.59 10.90
N PRO A 88 -17.01 16.56 10.77
CA PRO A 88 -17.71 15.87 9.67
C PRO A 88 -17.23 16.25 8.27
N GLU A 89 -16.87 17.51 8.07
CA GLU A 89 -16.37 18.02 6.79
C GLU A 89 -15.02 17.41 6.42
N ALA A 90 -14.12 17.22 7.39
CA ALA A 90 -12.83 16.58 7.17
C ALA A 90 -13.01 15.09 6.85
N VAL A 91 -13.93 14.40 7.53
CA VAL A 91 -14.28 12.99 7.23
C VAL A 91 -14.80 12.87 5.80
N LYS A 92 -15.70 13.77 5.37
CA LYS A 92 -16.23 13.79 4.00
C LYS A 92 -15.14 14.05 2.96
N MET A 93 -14.23 14.98 3.25
CA MET A 93 -13.12 15.30 2.36
C MET A 93 -12.15 14.12 2.21
N ALA A 94 -11.75 13.49 3.32
CA ALA A 94 -10.89 12.32 3.32
C ALA A 94 -11.51 11.19 2.47
N ARG A 95 -12.80 10.94 2.62
CA ARG A 95 -13.53 9.96 1.82
C ARG A 95 -13.52 10.31 0.32
N GLY A 96 -13.74 11.58 -0.01
CA GLY A 96 -13.71 12.06 -1.40
C GLY A 96 -12.34 11.85 -2.06
N GLN A 97 -11.27 12.21 -1.36
CA GLN A 97 -9.89 12.04 -1.82
C GLN A 97 -9.55 10.56 -2.01
N PHE A 98 -9.88 9.73 -1.03
CA PHE A 98 -9.66 8.28 -1.11
C PHE A 98 -10.36 7.65 -2.31
N LEU A 99 -11.65 7.93 -2.49
CA LEU A 99 -12.40 7.41 -3.64
C LEU A 99 -11.88 7.94 -4.99
N ALA A 100 -11.30 9.14 -5.03
CA ALA A 100 -10.65 9.67 -6.22
C ALA A 100 -9.41 8.82 -6.56
N CYS A 101 -8.54 8.51 -5.58
CA CYS A 101 -7.39 7.63 -5.79
C CYS A 101 -7.79 6.26 -6.33
N LEU A 102 -8.84 5.64 -5.77
CA LEU A 102 -9.31 4.34 -6.27
C LEU A 102 -9.84 4.43 -7.72
N ARG A 103 -10.54 5.52 -8.07
CA ARG A 103 -10.98 5.75 -9.46
C ARG A 103 -9.79 5.90 -10.41
N ASP A 104 -8.75 6.62 -10.01
CA ASP A 104 -7.54 6.80 -10.82
C ASP A 104 -6.84 5.45 -11.08
N ILE A 105 -6.71 4.61 -10.05
CA ILE A 105 -6.17 3.25 -10.20
C ILE A 105 -7.04 2.43 -11.14
N LYS A 106 -8.35 2.43 -10.95
CA LYS A 106 -9.30 1.67 -11.79
C LYS A 106 -9.31 2.13 -13.25
N ALA A 107 -9.11 3.43 -13.50
CA ALA A 107 -9.06 4.01 -14.84
C ALA A 107 -7.87 3.48 -15.68
N THR A 108 -6.82 2.95 -15.05
CA THR A 108 -5.70 2.30 -15.74
C THR A 108 -5.99 0.85 -16.18
N GLY A 109 -7.22 0.36 -15.93
CA GLY A 109 -7.63 -1.00 -16.28
C GLY A 109 -7.34 -2.04 -15.19
N VAL A 110 -6.86 -1.63 -14.02
CA VAL A 110 -6.66 -2.54 -12.88
C VAL A 110 -8.02 -2.93 -12.31
N THR A 111 -8.36 -4.22 -12.36
CA THR A 111 -9.60 -4.79 -11.83
C THR A 111 -9.34 -5.93 -10.86
N SER A 112 -8.16 -6.56 -10.96
CA SER A 112 -7.75 -7.69 -10.10
C SER A 112 -6.31 -7.54 -9.64
N ILE A 113 -6.03 -8.03 -8.45
CA ILE A 113 -4.76 -7.96 -7.73
C ILE A 113 -4.49 -9.32 -7.11
N ASP A 114 -3.33 -9.93 -7.38
CA ASP A 114 -2.98 -11.24 -6.82
C ASP A 114 -2.58 -11.12 -5.35
N ALA A 115 -1.80 -10.11 -4.99
CA ALA A 115 -1.45 -9.84 -3.60
C ALA A 115 -1.54 -8.34 -3.30
N ALA A 116 -2.26 -7.96 -2.23
CA ALA A 116 -2.36 -6.59 -1.77
C ALA A 116 -1.81 -6.45 -0.34
N MET A 117 -0.85 -5.56 -0.16
CA MET A 117 -0.40 -5.07 1.14
C MET A 117 -1.13 -3.75 1.42
N TYR A 118 -2.02 -3.73 2.43
CA TYR A 118 -2.96 -2.63 2.60
C TYR A 118 -3.13 -2.22 4.07
N PRO A 119 -3.23 -0.91 4.38
CA PRO A 119 -3.40 -0.43 5.75
C PRO A 119 -4.72 -0.88 6.39
N VAL A 120 -4.61 -1.48 7.58
CA VAL A 120 -5.70 -1.73 8.52
C VAL A 120 -5.23 -1.15 9.85
N ASP A 121 -5.47 0.15 10.08
CA ASP A 121 -4.85 0.92 11.17
C ASP A 121 -5.84 1.17 12.32
N PRO A 122 -5.77 0.39 13.41
CA PRO A 122 -6.69 0.52 14.54
C PRO A 122 -6.65 1.87 15.27
N ARG A 123 -5.58 2.65 15.09
CA ARG A 123 -5.46 3.98 15.72
C ARG A 123 -6.51 4.96 15.25
N GLN A 124 -7.09 4.72 14.06
CA GLN A 124 -8.18 5.56 13.55
C GLN A 124 -9.46 5.49 14.39
N GLY A 125 -9.58 4.52 15.33
CA GLY A 125 -10.81 4.32 16.09
C GLY A 125 -11.95 3.76 15.24
N ASN A 126 -13.16 4.28 15.40
CA ASN A 126 -14.33 3.78 14.67
C ASN A 126 -14.16 3.88 13.14
N GLY A 127 -14.39 2.75 12.46
CA GLY A 127 -14.30 2.67 11.01
C GLY A 127 -12.89 2.57 10.45
N TYR A 128 -11.91 2.13 11.24
CA TYR A 128 -10.53 1.91 10.80
C TYR A 128 -10.44 0.90 9.64
N GLU A 129 -11.40 0.01 9.51
CA GLU A 129 -11.50 -0.99 8.44
C GLU A 129 -12.15 -0.47 7.15
N ASP A 130 -12.80 0.70 7.19
CA ASP A 130 -13.63 1.16 6.06
C ASP A 130 -12.82 1.32 4.77
N GLY A 131 -11.58 1.79 4.88
CA GLY A 131 -10.70 1.91 3.71
C GLY A 131 -10.40 0.57 3.07
N ALA A 132 -10.04 -0.43 3.87
CA ALA A 132 -9.76 -1.78 3.40
C ALA A 132 -11.01 -2.43 2.80
N ARG A 133 -12.19 -2.27 3.42
CA ARG A 133 -13.47 -2.77 2.89
C ARG A 133 -13.77 -2.19 1.51
N ILE A 134 -13.71 -0.87 1.37
CA ILE A 134 -13.97 -0.21 0.09
C ILE A 134 -12.94 -0.65 -0.97
N PHE A 135 -11.68 -0.84 -0.59
CA PHE A 135 -10.65 -1.31 -1.50
C PHE A 135 -10.95 -2.71 -2.06
N VAL A 136 -11.27 -3.69 -1.19
CA VAL A 136 -11.59 -5.06 -1.63
C VAL A 136 -12.98 -5.17 -2.29
N ASP A 137 -13.88 -4.21 -2.08
CA ASP A 137 -15.12 -4.07 -2.83
C ASP A 137 -14.89 -3.47 -4.23
N THR A 138 -13.81 -2.72 -4.41
CA THR A 138 -13.48 -2.05 -5.67
C THR A 138 -12.64 -2.94 -6.60
N PHE A 139 -11.73 -3.72 -6.02
CA PHE A 139 -10.80 -4.59 -6.74
C PHE A 139 -10.94 -6.03 -6.29
N LYS A 140 -10.87 -6.98 -7.24
CA LYS A 140 -10.78 -8.40 -6.90
C LYS A 140 -9.39 -8.69 -6.33
N VAL A 141 -9.30 -8.92 -5.01
CA VAL A 141 -8.06 -9.20 -4.29
C VAL A 141 -7.99 -10.68 -3.94
N LYS A 142 -6.97 -11.38 -4.47
CA LYS A 142 -6.80 -12.82 -4.20
C LYS A 142 -6.15 -13.08 -2.84
N HIS A 143 -5.09 -12.37 -2.52
CA HIS A 143 -4.38 -12.48 -1.24
C HIS A 143 -4.23 -11.11 -0.60
N PHE A 144 -4.71 -10.94 0.61
CA PHE A 144 -4.68 -9.68 1.34
C PHE A 144 -3.74 -9.78 2.57
N PHE A 145 -2.82 -8.84 2.67
CA PHE A 145 -1.86 -8.71 3.76
C PHE A 145 -2.08 -7.38 4.47
N PRO A 146 -2.52 -7.38 5.73
CA PRO A 146 -2.67 -6.14 6.48
C PRO A 146 -1.31 -5.55 6.80
N MET A 147 -1.26 -4.23 6.84
CA MET A 147 -0.12 -3.46 7.34
C MET A 147 -0.62 -2.25 8.12
N HIS A 148 0.28 -1.43 8.69
CA HIS A 148 -0.07 -0.26 9.49
C HIS A 148 -0.80 -0.54 10.82
N PHE A 149 -0.80 -1.77 11.31
CA PHE A 149 -1.51 -2.13 12.54
C PHE A 149 -0.70 -1.87 13.82
N TRP A 150 0.53 -1.40 13.68
CA TRP A 150 1.43 -1.02 14.78
C TRP A 150 1.51 -2.10 15.87
N ASP A 151 1.12 -1.75 17.10
CA ASP A 151 1.18 -2.65 18.26
C ASP A 151 -0.13 -3.43 18.49
N ASP A 152 -1.09 -3.37 17.54
CA ASP A 152 -2.39 -4.04 17.66
C ASP A 152 -2.68 -5.00 16.49
N PRO A 153 -1.90 -6.08 16.33
CA PRO A 153 -2.12 -7.05 15.27
C PRO A 153 -3.46 -7.80 15.41
N ALA A 154 -4.00 -7.90 16.63
CA ALA A 154 -5.27 -8.58 16.87
C ALA A 154 -6.41 -7.86 16.13
N LYS A 155 -6.51 -6.53 16.26
CA LYS A 155 -7.53 -5.75 15.54
C LYS A 155 -7.35 -5.78 14.02
N ALA A 156 -6.11 -5.79 13.53
CA ALA A 156 -5.89 -6.00 12.09
C ALA A 156 -6.45 -7.35 11.63
N THR A 157 -6.33 -8.38 12.48
CA THR A 157 -6.85 -9.72 12.20
C THR A 157 -8.38 -9.76 12.21
N ASP A 158 -9.07 -8.89 12.94
CA ASP A 158 -10.55 -8.80 12.94
C ASP A 158 -11.10 -8.56 11.53
N PHE A 159 -10.36 -7.86 10.67
CA PHE A 159 -10.74 -7.66 9.28
C PHE A 159 -10.84 -8.97 8.48
N ALA A 160 -10.20 -10.05 8.90
CA ALA A 160 -10.32 -11.37 8.30
C ALA A 160 -11.77 -11.89 8.29
N ALA A 161 -12.63 -11.40 9.18
CA ALA A 161 -14.05 -11.75 9.23
C ALA A 161 -14.85 -11.11 8.08
N TYR A 162 -14.33 -10.04 7.45
CA TYR A 162 -14.97 -9.44 6.28
C TYR A 162 -14.92 -10.39 5.10
N ARG A 163 -16.07 -10.58 4.44
CA ARG A 163 -16.19 -11.45 3.27
C ARG A 163 -17.07 -10.78 2.21
N ASN A 164 -16.61 -10.86 0.96
CA ASN A 164 -17.41 -10.54 -0.22
C ASN A 164 -16.93 -11.38 -1.42
N GLU A 165 -17.54 -11.23 -2.58
CA GLU A 165 -17.20 -11.99 -3.79
C GLU A 165 -15.83 -11.63 -4.39
N THR A 166 -15.28 -10.48 -4.02
CA THR A 166 -14.00 -9.95 -4.54
C THR A 166 -12.84 -10.19 -3.60
N PHE A 167 -13.10 -10.63 -2.36
CA PHE A 167 -12.11 -10.84 -1.33
C PHE A 167 -11.75 -12.33 -1.18
N GLY A 168 -10.51 -12.67 -1.50
CA GLY A 168 -9.99 -14.04 -1.42
C GLY A 168 -9.45 -14.42 -0.03
N GLU A 169 -8.15 -14.69 0.07
CA GLU A 169 -7.50 -15.11 1.30
C GLU A 169 -6.92 -13.94 2.09
N TYR A 170 -7.16 -13.93 3.40
CA TYR A 170 -6.52 -13.02 4.33
C TYR A 170 -5.32 -13.68 5.01
N HIS A 171 -4.18 -13.00 5.03
CA HIS A 171 -2.94 -13.47 5.64
C HIS A 171 -2.58 -12.62 6.86
N ALA A 172 -2.88 -13.12 8.05
CA ALA A 172 -2.54 -12.48 9.31
C ALA A 172 -1.05 -12.69 9.62
N LEU A 173 -0.16 -11.94 8.94
CA LEU A 173 1.26 -11.92 9.27
C LEU A 173 1.47 -10.92 10.41
N THR A 174 1.46 -11.40 11.64
CA THR A 174 1.52 -10.57 12.86
C THR A 174 2.89 -10.58 13.53
N GLU A 175 3.73 -11.55 13.17
CA GLU A 175 5.07 -11.69 13.69
C GLU A 175 6.12 -11.48 12.58
N PRO A 176 7.32 -10.94 12.90
CA PRO A 176 8.36 -10.67 11.90
C PRO A 176 8.87 -11.90 11.13
N SER A 177 8.62 -13.10 11.66
CA SER A 177 9.01 -14.39 11.04
C SER A 177 7.91 -15.03 10.20
N ASP A 178 6.69 -14.49 10.23
CA ASP A 178 5.56 -15.05 9.52
C ASP A 178 5.77 -15.01 8.01
N LYS A 179 5.29 -16.04 7.34
CA LYS A 179 5.42 -16.21 5.88
C LYS A 179 4.14 -16.77 5.30
N ALA A 180 3.79 -16.28 4.13
CA ALA A 180 2.76 -16.87 3.29
C ALA A 180 3.36 -17.24 1.91
N ILE A 181 2.95 -18.39 1.39
CA ILE A 181 3.27 -18.79 0.01
C ILE A 181 2.01 -18.59 -0.82
N ILE A 182 2.07 -17.65 -1.75
CA ILE A 182 1.00 -17.41 -2.72
C ILE A 182 1.27 -18.21 -4.00
N LYS A 183 0.23 -18.82 -4.56
CA LYS A 183 0.29 -19.64 -5.77
C LYS A 183 -0.61 -19.04 -6.85
#